data_cfe7b487217980849f11eaeb7476af7e
#
_entry.id   cfe7b487217980849f11eaeb7476af7e
#
_cell.length_a   1.000
_cell.length_b   1.000
_cell.length_c   1.000
_cell.angle_alpha   90.00
_cell.angle_beta   90.00
_cell.angle_gamma   90.00
#
_symmetry.space_group_name_H-M   'P 1'
#
loop_
_entity.id
_entity.type
_entity.pdbx_description
1 polymer ?
#
loop_
_entity_poly.entity_id
_entity_poly.type
_entity_poly.pdbx_seq_one_letter_code
_entity_poly.pdbx_strand_id
1 'polypeptide(L)'
;YFYVNNELKDAFYFYFKDENNQPSALKLFQLFQILILLNQYNVNTDTKNNIYQSNSLYLKGKISNTIWDEMIFKFKNFMIEKNEKLILSKSLSDGEHQFLHTIGLSLIYKNTSSLFLLDEPETHFNPMWRAKYISVLEKCFKGDNQSPEILISSHSPFIVSDTKRNHVLIFEKDENGKVDCKQADFNTFGASVNKITMKVFAKKETIGDVAKDKLIEYKKRLDADEDIDTIIHDIDLELGESVEKILFMKMLFDKQEAR
;
A
#
# COMPACT_ATOMS: atom_id res chain seq x y z
N TYR A 1 -18.63 -16.72 -22.80
CA TYR A 1 -18.28 -17.23 -21.47
C TYR A 1 -17.01 -18.07 -21.61
N PHE A 2 -15.90 -17.62 -21.04
CA PHE A 2 -14.73 -18.48 -20.89
C PHE A 2 -14.86 -19.25 -19.58
N TYR A 3 -15.20 -20.53 -19.68
CA TYR A 3 -15.02 -21.45 -18.57
C TYR A 3 -13.60 -21.99 -18.65
N VAL A 4 -12.82 -21.85 -17.59
CA VAL A 4 -11.53 -22.49 -17.49
C VAL A 4 -11.76 -23.97 -17.16
N ASN A 5 -12.12 -24.74 -18.17
CA ASN A 5 -12.18 -26.20 -18.12
C ASN A 5 -10.79 -26.81 -18.42
N ASN A 6 -10.65 -28.10 -18.32
CA ASN A 6 -9.38 -28.79 -18.58
C ASN A 6 -8.90 -28.58 -20.03
N GLU A 7 -9.83 -28.57 -21.00
CA GLU A 7 -9.49 -28.34 -22.41
C GLU A 7 -8.89 -26.94 -22.63
N LEU A 8 -9.43 -25.91 -21.97
CA LEU A 8 -8.88 -24.57 -22.05
C LEU A 8 -7.53 -24.48 -21.33
N LYS A 9 -7.35 -25.17 -20.20
CA LYS A 9 -6.04 -25.28 -19.54
C LYS A 9 -5.01 -25.95 -20.43
N ASP A 10 -5.37 -27.08 -21.06
CA ASP A 10 -4.48 -27.79 -21.96
C ASP A 10 -4.11 -26.97 -23.18
N ALA A 11 -5.12 -26.29 -23.80
CA ALA A 11 -4.87 -25.36 -24.89
C ALA A 11 -3.95 -24.19 -24.44
N PHE A 12 -4.20 -23.63 -23.23
CA PHE A 12 -3.34 -22.59 -22.67
C PHE A 12 -1.90 -23.09 -22.49
N TYR A 13 -1.71 -24.25 -21.87
CA TYR A 13 -0.38 -24.85 -21.70
C TYR A 13 0.30 -25.21 -23.03
N PHE A 14 -0.45 -25.48 -24.05
CA PHE A 14 0.09 -25.79 -25.39
C PHE A 14 0.51 -24.51 -26.16
N TYR A 15 -0.32 -23.46 -26.16
CA TYR A 15 -0.10 -22.29 -27.01
C TYR A 15 0.70 -21.16 -26.33
N PHE A 16 0.59 -21.01 -25.02
CA PHE A 16 1.22 -19.92 -24.28
C PHE A 16 2.47 -20.42 -23.54
N LYS A 17 3.52 -20.72 -24.30
CA LYS A 17 4.80 -21.16 -23.78
C LYS A 17 5.85 -20.08 -23.94
N ASP A 18 6.78 -20.04 -22.98
CA ASP A 18 7.97 -19.21 -23.05
C ASP A 18 9.05 -19.82 -23.97
N GLU A 19 10.22 -19.18 -24.02
CA GLU A 19 11.37 -19.66 -24.81
C GLU A 19 11.89 -21.03 -24.35
N ASN A 20 11.63 -21.42 -23.11
CA ASN A 20 11.99 -22.70 -22.51
C ASN A 20 10.88 -23.76 -22.67
N ASN A 21 9.86 -23.48 -23.49
CA ASN A 21 8.70 -24.36 -23.70
C ASN A 21 7.84 -24.61 -22.45
N GLN A 22 7.88 -23.67 -21.45
CA GLN A 22 7.08 -23.70 -20.24
C GLN A 22 5.85 -22.79 -20.36
N PRO A 23 4.72 -23.14 -19.70
CA PRO A 23 3.52 -22.27 -19.69
C PRO A 23 3.84 -20.87 -19.19
N SER A 24 3.46 -19.84 -19.96
CA SER A 24 3.75 -18.44 -19.65
C SER A 24 2.48 -17.63 -19.35
N ALA A 25 2.27 -17.32 -18.08
CA ALA A 25 1.21 -16.41 -17.66
C ALA A 25 1.39 -15.00 -18.25
N LEU A 26 2.64 -14.58 -18.48
CA LEU A 26 2.96 -13.28 -19.09
C LEU A 26 2.40 -13.20 -20.53
N LYS A 27 2.57 -14.24 -21.35
CA LYS A 27 2.02 -14.24 -22.72
C LYS A 27 0.50 -14.18 -22.74
N LEU A 28 -0.15 -14.88 -21.83
CA LEU A 28 -1.62 -14.79 -21.69
C LEU A 28 -2.05 -13.38 -21.27
N PHE A 29 -1.38 -12.80 -20.31
CA PHE A 29 -1.64 -11.43 -19.86
C PHE A 29 -1.46 -10.42 -21.01
N GLN A 30 -0.40 -10.54 -21.79
CA GLN A 30 -0.16 -9.71 -22.98
C GLN A 30 -1.25 -9.89 -24.03
N LEU A 31 -1.71 -11.12 -24.26
CA LEU A 31 -2.85 -11.36 -25.17
C LEU A 31 -4.12 -10.63 -24.70
N PHE A 32 -4.48 -10.73 -23.42
CA PHE A 32 -5.64 -10.01 -22.91
C PHE A 32 -5.49 -8.49 -23.03
N GLN A 33 -4.29 -7.95 -22.81
CA GLN A 33 -4.03 -6.52 -23.02
C GLN A 33 -4.25 -6.14 -24.49
N ILE A 34 -3.75 -6.93 -25.45
CA ILE A 34 -3.96 -6.69 -26.88
C ILE A 34 -5.46 -6.74 -27.21
N LEU A 35 -6.18 -7.75 -26.73
CA LEU A 35 -7.63 -7.88 -26.97
C LEU A 35 -8.44 -6.68 -26.42
N ILE A 36 -8.06 -6.17 -25.23
CA ILE A 36 -8.67 -4.95 -24.67
C ILE A 36 -8.34 -3.72 -25.53
N LEU A 37 -7.08 -3.60 -25.97
CA LEU A 37 -6.64 -2.49 -26.83
C LEU A 37 -7.37 -2.44 -28.18
N LEU A 38 -7.80 -3.59 -28.71
CA LEU A 38 -8.61 -3.63 -29.95
C LEU A 38 -9.90 -2.82 -29.83
N ASN A 39 -10.45 -2.63 -28.64
CA ASN A 39 -11.62 -1.78 -28.43
C ASN A 39 -11.37 -0.32 -28.85
N GLN A 40 -10.13 0.14 -28.86
CA GLN A 40 -9.77 1.50 -29.31
C GLN A 40 -10.00 1.72 -30.80
N TYR A 41 -10.05 0.66 -31.60
CA TYR A 41 -10.35 0.77 -33.03
C TYR A 41 -11.80 1.17 -33.29
N ASN A 42 -12.72 0.89 -32.36
CA ASN A 42 -14.14 1.27 -32.48
C ASN A 42 -14.43 2.71 -32.01
N VAL A 43 -13.40 3.45 -31.57
CA VAL A 43 -13.57 4.87 -31.22
C VAL A 43 -13.73 5.68 -32.51
N ASN A 44 -14.79 6.50 -32.58
CA ASN A 44 -15.08 7.37 -33.73
C ASN A 44 -13.86 8.24 -34.13
N THR A 45 -13.62 8.39 -35.42
CA THR A 45 -12.51 9.12 -35.99
C THR A 45 -12.48 10.60 -35.54
N ASP A 46 -13.65 11.24 -35.40
CA ASP A 46 -13.75 12.61 -34.93
C ASP A 46 -13.31 12.75 -33.47
N THR A 47 -13.64 11.78 -32.64
CA THR A 47 -13.17 11.71 -31.26
C THR A 47 -11.66 11.54 -31.20
N LYS A 48 -11.09 10.65 -32.03
CA LYS A 48 -9.63 10.47 -32.14
C LYS A 48 -8.94 11.77 -32.54
N ASN A 49 -9.44 12.44 -33.58
CA ASN A 49 -8.88 13.72 -34.06
C ASN A 49 -8.94 14.81 -32.98
N ASN A 50 -10.06 14.90 -32.27
CA ASN A 50 -10.21 15.87 -31.15
C ASN A 50 -9.21 15.58 -30.01
N ILE A 51 -8.92 14.31 -29.73
CA ILE A 51 -7.91 13.92 -28.75
C ILE A 51 -6.51 14.34 -29.22
N TYR A 52 -6.14 14.02 -30.46
CA TYR A 52 -4.83 14.33 -31.02
C TYR A 52 -4.56 15.83 -31.18
N GLN A 53 -5.61 16.62 -31.42
CA GLN A 53 -5.51 18.08 -31.57
C GLN A 53 -5.63 18.84 -30.25
N SER A 54 -5.93 18.17 -29.14
CA SER A 54 -6.09 18.80 -27.85
C SER A 54 -4.76 19.10 -27.20
N ASN A 55 -4.59 20.35 -26.74
CA ASN A 55 -3.48 20.77 -25.90
C ASN A 55 -3.71 20.47 -24.41
N SER A 56 -4.85 19.88 -24.06
CA SER A 56 -5.20 19.53 -22.68
C SER A 56 -4.83 18.11 -22.36
N LEU A 57 -4.11 17.91 -21.26
CA LEU A 57 -3.82 16.57 -20.69
C LEU A 57 -5.10 15.87 -20.17
N TYR A 58 -6.17 16.65 -19.95
CA TYR A 58 -7.44 16.15 -19.41
C TYR A 58 -8.59 16.47 -20.37
N LEU A 59 -8.97 15.49 -21.19
CA LEU A 59 -10.13 15.58 -22.07
C LEU A 59 -11.42 15.19 -21.34
N LYS A 60 -11.69 15.83 -20.20
CA LYS A 60 -12.90 15.56 -19.41
C LYS A 60 -14.14 15.63 -20.28
N GLY A 61 -14.86 14.52 -20.45
CA GLY A 61 -16.15 14.46 -21.13
C GLY A 61 -16.11 14.40 -22.67
N LYS A 62 -14.92 14.39 -23.31
CA LYS A 62 -14.80 14.28 -24.78
C LYS A 62 -14.36 12.90 -25.27
N ILE A 63 -13.89 12.01 -24.39
CA ILE A 63 -13.63 10.63 -24.74
C ILE A 63 -14.97 9.90 -24.61
N SER A 64 -15.62 9.60 -25.73
CA SER A 64 -16.72 8.66 -25.71
C SER A 64 -16.16 7.29 -25.36
N ASN A 65 -16.53 6.76 -24.21
CA ASN A 65 -16.29 5.35 -23.92
C ASN A 65 -16.96 4.54 -25.04
N THR A 66 -16.23 3.59 -25.61
CA THR A 66 -16.82 2.61 -26.53
C THR A 66 -18.06 2.02 -25.86
N ILE A 67 -19.21 2.06 -26.54
CA ILE A 67 -20.46 1.53 -26.00
C ILE A 67 -20.21 0.05 -25.64
N TRP A 68 -20.64 -0.35 -24.45
CA TRP A 68 -20.35 -1.69 -23.92
C TRP A 68 -20.67 -2.83 -24.93
N ASP A 69 -21.74 -2.69 -25.69
CA ASP A 69 -22.15 -3.70 -26.66
C ASP A 69 -21.32 -3.68 -27.96
N GLU A 70 -20.63 -2.59 -28.25
CA GLU A 70 -19.74 -2.41 -29.40
C GLU A 70 -18.28 -2.81 -29.11
N MET A 71 -17.96 -3.18 -27.87
CA MET A 71 -16.62 -3.64 -27.51
C MET A 71 -16.31 -4.96 -28.21
N ILE A 72 -15.13 -5.02 -28.85
CA ILE A 72 -14.62 -6.25 -29.50
C ILE A 72 -14.32 -7.31 -28.43
N PHE A 73 -13.76 -6.89 -27.30
CA PHE A 73 -13.42 -7.75 -26.18
C PHE A 73 -13.74 -7.09 -24.85
N LYS A 74 -14.40 -7.82 -23.96
CA LYS A 74 -14.75 -7.36 -22.61
C LYS A 74 -14.79 -8.51 -21.62
N PHE A 75 -14.35 -8.25 -20.39
CA PHE A 75 -14.60 -9.14 -19.28
C PHE A 75 -16.00 -8.88 -18.73
N LYS A 76 -16.91 -9.84 -18.85
CA LYS A 76 -18.27 -9.71 -18.32
C LYS A 76 -18.30 -9.98 -16.80
N ASN A 77 -17.71 -11.09 -16.42
CA ASN A 77 -17.57 -11.50 -15.03
C ASN A 77 -16.21 -12.16 -14.85
N PHE A 78 -15.51 -11.79 -13.79
CA PHE A 78 -14.31 -12.46 -13.35
C PHE A 78 -14.59 -13.11 -12.00
N MET A 79 -14.48 -14.43 -11.93
CA MET A 79 -14.74 -15.21 -10.74
C MET A 79 -13.44 -15.79 -10.20
N ILE A 80 -13.30 -15.79 -8.89
CA ILE A 80 -12.16 -16.34 -8.17
C ILE A 80 -12.68 -17.44 -7.25
N GLU A 81 -12.02 -18.57 -7.24
CA GLU A 81 -12.28 -19.62 -6.25
C GLU A 81 -11.55 -19.31 -4.95
N LYS A 82 -12.31 -19.15 -3.87
CA LYS A 82 -11.81 -18.92 -2.52
C LYS A 82 -12.52 -19.86 -1.55
N ASN A 83 -11.76 -20.74 -0.90
CA ASN A 83 -12.29 -21.75 0.04
C ASN A 83 -13.44 -22.57 -0.60
N GLU A 84 -13.19 -23.13 -1.78
CA GLU A 84 -14.15 -23.94 -2.55
C GLU A 84 -15.43 -23.20 -2.99
N LYS A 85 -15.47 -21.88 -2.86
CA LYS A 85 -16.58 -21.05 -3.29
C LYS A 85 -16.14 -20.10 -4.41
N LEU A 86 -16.95 -20.05 -5.46
CA LEU A 86 -16.78 -19.07 -6.53
C LEU A 86 -17.35 -17.71 -6.08
N ILE A 87 -16.51 -16.71 -6.04
CA ILE A 87 -16.87 -15.33 -5.73
C ILE A 87 -16.56 -14.43 -6.92
N LEU A 88 -17.37 -13.39 -7.12
CA LEU A 88 -17.08 -12.37 -8.12
C LEU A 88 -15.86 -11.55 -7.66
N SER A 89 -14.92 -11.25 -8.57
CA SER A 89 -13.76 -10.42 -8.22
C SER A 89 -14.15 -9.08 -7.62
N LYS A 90 -15.22 -8.46 -8.13
CA LYS A 90 -15.76 -7.19 -7.63
C LYS A 90 -16.31 -7.24 -6.18
N SER A 91 -16.45 -8.43 -5.60
CA SER A 91 -16.83 -8.60 -4.19
C SER A 91 -15.65 -8.68 -3.24
N LEU A 92 -14.43 -8.65 -3.77
CA LEU A 92 -13.22 -8.51 -2.96
C LEU A 92 -13.17 -7.12 -2.33
N SER A 93 -12.58 -7.02 -1.14
CA SER A 93 -12.25 -5.74 -0.54
C SER A 93 -11.16 -5.02 -1.33
N ASP A 94 -11.05 -3.69 -1.16
CA ASP A 94 -10.01 -2.89 -1.82
C ASP A 94 -8.60 -3.40 -1.49
N GLY A 95 -8.36 -3.82 -0.24
CA GLY A 95 -7.09 -4.43 0.16
C GLY A 95 -6.80 -5.76 -0.55
N GLU A 96 -7.82 -6.63 -0.72
CA GLU A 96 -7.67 -7.88 -1.47
C GLU A 96 -7.39 -7.61 -2.95
N HIS A 97 -8.06 -6.62 -3.56
CA HIS A 97 -7.79 -6.19 -4.92
C HIS A 97 -6.36 -5.67 -5.06
N GLN A 98 -5.93 -4.78 -4.19
CA GLN A 98 -4.60 -4.19 -4.23
C GLN A 98 -3.52 -5.25 -4.04
N PHE A 99 -3.72 -6.17 -3.10
CA PHE A 99 -2.81 -7.30 -2.88
C PHE A 99 -2.69 -8.19 -4.11
N LEU A 100 -3.82 -8.65 -4.68
CA LEU A 100 -3.83 -9.47 -5.88
C LEU A 100 -3.19 -8.76 -7.07
N HIS A 101 -3.44 -7.47 -7.24
CA HIS A 101 -2.88 -6.68 -8.33
C HIS A 101 -1.34 -6.60 -8.19
N THR A 102 -0.84 -6.19 -7.03
CA THR A 102 0.60 -6.02 -6.81
C THR A 102 1.35 -7.34 -6.86
N ILE A 103 0.89 -8.34 -6.11
CA ILE A 103 1.55 -9.66 -6.08
C ILE A 103 1.37 -10.40 -7.40
N GLY A 104 0.19 -10.30 -8.03
CA GLY A 104 -0.07 -10.91 -9.33
C GLY A 104 0.85 -10.37 -10.42
N LEU A 105 1.01 -9.05 -10.53
CA LEU A 105 1.97 -8.44 -11.47
C LEU A 105 3.41 -8.83 -11.14
N SER A 106 3.77 -8.84 -9.86
CA SER A 106 5.11 -9.27 -9.42
C SER A 106 5.43 -10.69 -9.89
N LEU A 107 4.47 -11.62 -9.76
CA LEU A 107 4.62 -13.00 -10.21
C LEU A 107 4.66 -13.13 -11.74
N ILE A 108 3.84 -12.35 -12.47
CA ILE A 108 3.83 -12.37 -13.94
C ILE A 108 5.17 -11.89 -14.52
N TYR A 109 5.77 -10.87 -13.91
CA TYR A 109 7.00 -10.24 -14.40
C TYR A 109 8.27 -10.67 -13.63
N LYS A 110 8.19 -11.67 -12.75
CA LYS A 110 9.31 -12.08 -11.89
C LYS A 110 10.59 -12.46 -12.61
N ASN A 111 10.47 -13.02 -13.83
CA ASN A 111 11.59 -13.48 -14.66
C ASN A 111 11.99 -12.45 -15.71
N THR A 112 11.62 -11.20 -15.55
CA THR A 112 11.96 -10.11 -16.47
C THR A 112 12.82 -9.07 -15.76
N SER A 113 13.69 -8.37 -16.53
CA SER A 113 14.45 -7.21 -16.04
C SER A 113 13.51 -6.00 -15.93
N SER A 114 12.60 -6.03 -14.94
CA SER A 114 11.57 -5.01 -14.73
C SER A 114 11.89 -4.15 -13.54
N LEU A 115 11.47 -2.87 -13.60
CA LEU A 115 11.42 -1.96 -12.48
C LEU A 115 9.95 -1.82 -12.02
N PHE A 116 9.66 -2.17 -10.78
CA PHE A 116 8.36 -1.93 -10.16
C PHE A 116 8.38 -0.61 -9.41
N LEU A 117 7.47 0.29 -9.75
CA LEU A 117 7.21 1.53 -9.03
C LEU A 117 5.88 1.36 -8.29
N LEU A 118 5.96 1.23 -6.97
CA LEU A 118 4.81 0.97 -6.11
C LEU A 118 4.57 2.19 -5.21
N ASP A 119 3.45 2.85 -5.43
CA ASP A 119 3.04 4.02 -4.65
C ASP A 119 2.01 3.60 -3.61
N GLU A 120 2.37 3.70 -2.32
CA GLU A 120 1.55 3.32 -1.17
C GLU A 120 0.82 1.96 -1.34
N PRO A 121 1.52 0.87 -1.72
CA PRO A 121 0.87 -0.39 -2.08
C PRO A 121 0.14 -1.05 -0.91
N GLU A 122 0.33 -0.59 0.31
CA GLU A 122 -0.26 -1.12 1.53
C GLU A 122 -1.43 -0.30 2.09
N THR A 123 -1.87 0.75 1.41
CA THR A 123 -2.84 1.73 1.94
C THR A 123 -4.14 1.08 2.44
N HIS A 124 -4.67 0.11 1.70
CA HIS A 124 -5.91 -0.59 2.07
C HIS A 124 -5.70 -1.86 2.90
N PHE A 125 -4.46 -2.13 3.33
CA PHE A 125 -4.17 -3.31 4.12
C PHE A 125 -4.47 -3.09 5.61
N ASN A 126 -4.98 -4.13 6.26
CA ASN A 126 -5.02 -4.16 7.70
C ASN A 126 -3.59 -4.25 8.30
N PRO A 127 -3.39 -3.96 9.59
CA PRO A 127 -2.06 -3.95 10.20
C PRO A 127 -1.29 -5.27 10.04
N MET A 128 -1.97 -6.41 10.10
CA MET A 128 -1.35 -7.73 9.94
C MET A 128 -0.82 -7.94 8.51
N TRP A 129 -1.56 -7.49 7.50
CA TRP A 129 -1.13 -7.58 6.12
C TRP A 129 0.02 -6.61 5.81
N ARG A 130 -0.02 -5.40 6.37
CA ARG A 130 1.09 -4.44 6.27
C ARG A 130 2.40 -5.03 6.81
N ALA A 131 2.34 -5.67 7.99
CA ALA A 131 3.50 -6.32 8.60
C ALA A 131 4.05 -7.52 7.82
N LYS A 132 3.26 -8.13 6.95
CA LYS A 132 3.68 -9.29 6.13
C LYS A 132 4.03 -8.93 4.69
N TYR A 133 3.75 -7.72 4.26
CA TYR A 133 3.77 -7.35 2.84
C TYR A 133 5.15 -7.55 2.21
N ILE A 134 6.21 -7.00 2.81
CA ILE A 134 7.58 -7.14 2.30
C ILE A 134 8.00 -8.60 2.24
N SER A 135 7.73 -9.39 3.28
CA SER A 135 8.08 -10.80 3.29
C SER A 135 7.36 -11.63 2.21
N VAL A 136 6.12 -11.27 1.86
CA VAL A 136 5.39 -11.91 0.76
C VAL A 136 5.97 -11.48 -0.58
N LEU A 137 6.25 -10.19 -0.76
CA LEU A 137 6.84 -9.65 -1.98
C LEU A 137 8.21 -10.28 -2.26
N GLU A 138 9.08 -10.39 -1.25
CA GLU A 138 10.37 -11.09 -1.38
C GLU A 138 10.24 -12.55 -1.80
N LYS A 139 9.22 -13.26 -1.27
CA LYS A 139 8.97 -14.65 -1.65
C LYS A 139 8.58 -14.81 -3.12
N CYS A 140 7.96 -13.81 -3.74
CA CYS A 140 7.63 -13.84 -5.16
C CYS A 140 8.88 -13.91 -6.04
N PHE A 141 10.01 -13.38 -5.57
CA PHE A 141 11.26 -13.26 -6.33
C PHE A 141 12.36 -14.23 -5.88
N LYS A 142 12.09 -15.11 -4.89
CA LYS A 142 13.09 -16.10 -4.45
C LYS A 142 13.32 -17.17 -5.51
N GLY A 143 14.61 -17.41 -5.82
CA GLY A 143 15.05 -18.53 -6.64
C GLY A 143 15.30 -18.22 -8.12
N ASP A 144 15.09 -16.98 -8.55
CA ASP A 144 15.31 -16.58 -9.93
C ASP A 144 16.68 -15.89 -10.11
N ASN A 145 17.35 -16.13 -11.23
CA ASN A 145 18.66 -15.53 -11.56
C ASN A 145 18.55 -14.04 -11.92
N GLN A 146 17.33 -13.55 -12.16
CA GLN A 146 17.04 -12.14 -12.45
C GLN A 146 16.02 -11.68 -11.41
N SER A 147 16.44 -10.77 -10.54
CA SER A 147 15.51 -10.12 -9.59
C SER A 147 15.13 -8.76 -10.16
N PRO A 148 13.85 -8.42 -10.25
CA PRO A 148 13.41 -7.09 -10.62
C PRO A 148 13.85 -6.07 -9.57
N GLU A 149 14.01 -4.82 -9.98
CA GLU A 149 14.18 -3.70 -9.07
C GLU A 149 12.83 -3.21 -8.59
N ILE A 150 12.74 -2.86 -7.29
CA ILE A 150 11.50 -2.41 -6.69
C ILE A 150 11.75 -1.10 -5.97
N LEU A 151 10.99 -0.07 -6.33
CA LEU A 151 10.92 1.19 -5.61
C LEU A 151 9.53 1.35 -5.00
N ILE A 152 9.46 1.51 -3.67
CA ILE A 152 8.22 1.64 -2.93
C ILE A 152 8.19 3.01 -2.25
N SER A 153 7.17 3.82 -2.52
CA SER A 153 6.82 4.93 -1.63
C SER A 153 5.87 4.43 -0.53
N SER A 154 6.05 4.87 0.70
CA SER A 154 5.22 4.39 1.81
C SER A 154 5.26 5.33 3.02
N HIS A 155 4.12 5.45 3.70
CA HIS A 155 4.00 6.04 5.04
C HIS A 155 3.87 4.97 6.15
N SER A 156 4.09 3.69 5.82
CA SER A 156 3.95 2.58 6.78
C SER A 156 5.26 2.30 7.52
N PRO A 157 5.27 2.43 8.85
CA PRO A 157 6.44 2.06 9.63
C PRO A 157 6.77 0.57 9.57
N PHE A 158 5.82 -0.29 9.20
CA PHE A 158 6.05 -1.72 9.00
C PHE A 158 6.95 -1.98 7.78
N ILE A 159 6.72 -1.28 6.66
CA ILE A 159 7.56 -1.38 5.46
C ILE A 159 8.98 -0.92 5.76
N VAL A 160 9.13 0.19 6.47
CA VAL A 160 10.44 0.71 6.88
C VAL A 160 11.15 -0.24 7.84
N SER A 161 10.39 -0.88 8.77
CA SER A 161 10.93 -1.86 9.72
C SER A 161 11.49 -3.12 9.04
N ASP A 162 10.93 -3.52 7.91
CA ASP A 162 11.39 -4.68 7.13
C ASP A 162 12.48 -4.31 6.10
N THR A 163 12.91 -3.04 6.07
CA THR A 163 13.88 -2.53 5.08
C THR A 163 15.16 -2.09 5.77
N LYS A 164 16.32 -2.50 5.21
CA LYS A 164 17.63 -2.08 5.72
C LYS A 164 17.85 -0.58 5.48
N ARG A 165 18.54 0.08 6.40
CA ARG A 165 18.82 1.52 6.41
C ARG A 165 19.35 2.07 5.08
N ASN A 166 20.24 1.35 4.41
CA ASN A 166 20.84 1.76 3.13
C ASN A 166 19.87 1.72 1.94
N HIS A 167 18.68 1.12 2.12
CA HIS A 167 17.62 1.07 1.13
C HIS A 167 16.44 1.98 1.51
N VAL A 168 16.57 2.80 2.55
CA VAL A 168 15.54 3.73 2.99
C VAL A 168 15.98 5.16 2.70
N LEU A 169 15.21 5.83 1.85
CA LEU A 169 15.33 7.26 1.55
C LEU A 169 14.18 8.03 2.21
N ILE A 170 14.52 9.07 2.96
CA ILE A 170 13.57 9.94 3.65
C ILE A 170 13.51 11.26 2.90
N PHE A 171 12.31 11.63 2.47
CA PHE A 171 12.04 12.90 1.80
C PHE A 171 11.37 13.84 2.78
N GLU A 172 11.98 15.00 2.99
CA GLU A 172 11.46 16.05 3.86
C GLU A 172 11.24 17.32 3.04
N LYS A 173 10.14 18.01 3.31
CA LYS A 173 9.82 19.29 2.69
C LYS A 173 10.03 20.40 3.69
N ASP A 174 10.85 21.38 3.37
CA ASP A 174 11.08 22.56 4.22
C ASP A 174 9.90 23.56 4.14
N GLU A 175 9.96 24.61 4.96
CA GLU A 175 8.94 25.67 5.00
C GLU A 175 8.81 26.42 3.67
N ASN A 176 9.85 26.44 2.85
CA ASN A 176 9.87 27.06 1.53
C ASN A 176 9.38 26.14 0.41
N GLY A 177 9.00 24.90 0.76
CA GLY A 177 8.53 23.91 -0.19
C GLY A 177 9.64 23.15 -0.91
N LYS A 178 10.91 23.37 -0.56
CA LYS A 178 12.05 22.62 -1.10
C LYS A 178 12.08 21.22 -0.49
N VAL A 179 12.26 20.21 -1.33
CA VAL A 179 12.37 18.82 -0.92
C VAL A 179 13.84 18.45 -0.75
N ASP A 180 14.19 17.92 0.41
CA ASP A 180 15.47 17.31 0.70
C ASP A 180 15.33 15.78 0.81
N CYS A 181 16.39 15.05 0.43
CA CYS A 181 16.43 13.60 0.46
C CYS A 181 17.63 13.12 1.26
N LYS A 182 17.39 12.31 2.28
CA LYS A 182 18.46 11.77 3.15
C LYS A 182 18.24 10.30 3.48
N GLN A 183 19.31 9.61 3.82
CA GLN A 183 19.20 8.27 4.41
C GLN A 183 18.86 8.37 5.90
N ALA A 184 18.24 7.30 6.43
CA ALA A 184 18.01 7.20 7.87
C ALA A 184 19.34 7.23 8.65
N ASP A 185 19.39 7.98 9.76
CA ASP A 185 20.55 8.09 10.65
C ASP A 185 20.67 6.94 11.66
N PHE A 186 19.75 5.96 11.61
CA PHE A 186 19.68 4.81 12.49
C PHE A 186 19.36 3.52 11.72
N ASN A 187 19.54 2.36 12.35
CA ASN A 187 19.15 1.09 11.77
C ASN A 187 17.63 0.96 11.75
N THR A 188 17.06 0.89 10.56
CA THR A 188 15.61 0.78 10.33
C THR A 188 15.14 -0.66 10.46
N PHE A 189 15.95 -1.62 10.00
CA PHE A 189 15.60 -3.04 10.02
C PHE A 189 15.39 -3.54 11.46
N GLY A 190 14.18 -4.04 11.75
CA GLY A 190 13.78 -4.48 13.08
C GLY A 190 13.56 -3.36 14.11
N ALA A 191 13.60 -2.09 13.70
CA ALA A 191 13.27 -0.99 14.59
C ALA A 191 11.77 -0.97 14.93
N SER A 192 11.42 -0.57 16.15
CA SER A 192 10.04 -0.49 16.58
C SER A 192 9.23 0.54 15.78
N VAL A 193 7.94 0.26 15.59
CA VAL A 193 6.98 1.16 14.91
C VAL A 193 7.06 2.57 15.49
N ASN A 194 7.08 2.72 16.81
CA ASN A 194 7.17 4.02 17.48
C ASN A 194 8.46 4.78 17.11
N LYS A 195 9.62 4.10 17.13
CA LYS A 195 10.89 4.73 16.77
C LYS A 195 10.90 5.22 15.33
N ILE A 196 10.38 4.40 14.39
CA ILE A 196 10.27 4.77 12.98
C ILE A 196 9.31 5.94 12.81
N THR A 197 8.12 5.89 13.45
CA THR A 197 7.12 6.95 13.40
C THR A 197 7.69 8.30 13.86
N MET A 198 8.48 8.30 14.94
CA MET A 198 9.10 9.51 15.44
C MET A 198 10.27 10.00 14.57
N LYS A 199 11.11 9.10 14.08
CA LYS A 199 12.37 9.45 13.39
C LYS A 199 12.24 9.62 11.89
N VAL A 200 11.38 8.83 11.22
CA VAL A 200 11.19 8.87 9.77
C VAL A 200 10.04 9.79 9.39
N PHE A 201 8.93 9.73 10.13
CA PHE A 201 7.73 10.50 9.83
C PHE A 201 7.59 11.76 10.68
N ALA A 202 8.63 12.12 11.44
CA ALA A 202 8.73 13.32 12.27
C ALA A 202 7.53 13.53 13.23
N LYS A 203 6.81 12.46 13.58
CA LYS A 203 5.69 12.51 14.52
C LYS A 203 6.25 12.58 15.94
N LYS A 204 5.95 13.65 16.69
CA LYS A 204 6.49 13.87 18.03
C LYS A 204 5.84 12.99 19.09
N GLU A 205 4.56 12.68 18.91
CA GLU A 205 3.76 11.90 19.86
C GLU A 205 3.29 10.57 19.25
N THR A 206 3.11 9.56 20.12
CA THR A 206 2.60 8.23 19.71
C THR A 206 1.10 8.07 19.91
N ILE A 207 0.43 9.07 20.49
CA ILE A 207 -1.01 9.13 20.74
C ILE A 207 -1.70 10.11 19.79
N GLY A 208 -3.04 10.02 19.70
CA GLY A 208 -3.85 10.96 18.92
C GLY A 208 -3.99 12.32 19.61
N ASP A 209 -4.31 13.36 18.84
CA ASP A 209 -4.38 14.74 19.34
C ASP A 209 -5.40 14.92 20.48
N VAL A 210 -6.56 14.25 20.40
CA VAL A 210 -7.60 14.32 21.48
C VAL A 210 -7.05 13.77 22.80
N ALA A 211 -6.33 12.64 22.77
CA ALA A 211 -5.71 12.08 23.96
C ALA A 211 -4.55 12.95 24.49
N LYS A 212 -3.83 13.60 23.59
CA LYS A 212 -2.80 14.58 23.94
C LYS A 212 -3.39 15.82 24.63
N ASP A 213 -4.48 16.35 24.08
CA ASP A 213 -5.18 17.50 24.70
C ASP A 213 -5.68 17.14 26.11
N LYS A 214 -6.14 15.90 26.30
CA LYS A 214 -6.54 15.42 27.62
C LYS A 214 -5.36 15.36 28.61
N LEU A 215 -4.18 14.90 28.16
CA LEU A 215 -2.97 14.97 29.00
C LEU A 215 -2.58 16.40 29.36
N ILE A 216 -2.76 17.34 28.42
CA ILE A 216 -2.52 18.78 28.69
C ILE A 216 -3.51 19.30 29.73
N GLU A 217 -4.77 18.87 29.70
CA GLU A 217 -5.79 19.21 30.69
C GLU A 217 -5.37 18.72 32.10
N TYR A 218 -4.94 17.45 32.21
CA TYR A 218 -4.43 16.92 33.47
C TYR A 218 -3.20 17.67 33.98
N LYS A 219 -2.31 18.08 33.09
CA LYS A 219 -1.18 18.90 33.47
C LYS A 219 -1.60 20.26 34.05
N LYS A 220 -2.62 20.90 33.45
CA LYS A 220 -3.17 22.16 33.99
C LYS A 220 -3.82 21.97 35.39
N ARG A 221 -4.51 20.82 35.60
CA ARG A 221 -5.05 20.47 36.92
C ARG A 221 -3.96 20.33 37.96
N LEU A 222 -2.84 19.67 37.59
CA LEU A 222 -1.66 19.57 38.47
C LEU A 222 -1.02 20.92 38.77
N ASP A 223 -0.97 21.82 37.78
CA ASP A 223 -0.41 23.18 37.93
C ASP A 223 -1.36 24.07 38.76
N ALA A 224 -2.66 23.72 38.84
CA ALA A 224 -3.65 24.35 39.71
C ALA A 224 -3.66 23.77 41.14
N ASP A 225 -2.67 22.95 41.51
CA ASP A 225 -2.53 22.29 42.81
C ASP A 225 -3.71 21.39 43.23
N GLU A 226 -4.41 20.81 42.25
CA GLU A 226 -5.41 19.77 42.52
C GLU A 226 -4.76 18.53 43.14
N ASP A 227 -5.54 17.76 43.87
CA ASP A 227 -5.07 16.55 44.53
C ASP A 227 -4.51 15.53 43.57
N ILE A 228 -3.23 15.10 43.78
CA ILE A 228 -2.48 14.23 42.90
C ILE A 228 -3.14 12.85 42.78
N ASP A 229 -3.65 12.29 43.88
CA ASP A 229 -4.29 10.98 43.92
C ASP A 229 -5.56 10.97 43.04
N THR A 230 -6.31 12.07 43.07
CA THR A 230 -7.51 12.25 42.21
C THR A 230 -7.09 12.30 40.73
N ILE A 231 -6.02 13.03 40.39
CA ILE A 231 -5.52 13.10 39.00
C ILE A 231 -5.03 11.73 38.51
N ILE A 232 -4.31 10.99 39.34
CA ILE A 232 -3.84 9.63 39.02
C ILE A 232 -5.01 8.70 38.74
N HIS A 233 -6.04 8.74 39.62
CA HIS A 233 -7.23 7.91 39.44
C HIS A 233 -7.97 8.21 38.13
N ASP A 234 -8.18 9.48 37.82
CA ASP A 234 -8.87 9.90 36.58
C ASP A 234 -8.08 9.50 35.33
N ILE A 235 -6.74 9.64 35.33
CA ILE A 235 -5.87 9.22 34.25
C ILE A 235 -5.97 7.71 34.00
N ASP A 236 -5.99 6.91 35.05
CA ASP A 236 -6.08 5.46 34.93
C ASP A 236 -7.46 5.00 34.41
N LEU A 237 -8.51 5.72 34.69
CA LEU A 237 -9.84 5.45 34.17
C LEU A 237 -10.01 5.86 32.70
N GLU A 238 -9.42 7.00 32.29
CA GLU A 238 -9.72 7.59 30.98
C GLU A 238 -8.66 7.27 29.90
N LEU A 239 -7.36 7.11 30.28
CA LEU A 239 -6.29 6.98 29.31
C LEU A 239 -5.75 5.56 29.23
N GLY A 240 -5.64 5.04 27.99
CA GLY A 240 -4.96 3.79 27.71
C GLY A 240 -3.44 3.89 27.95
N GLU A 241 -2.78 2.71 27.95
CA GLU A 241 -1.32 2.63 28.15
C GLU A 241 -0.58 3.27 26.97
N SER A 242 0.30 4.23 27.28
CA SER A 242 1.16 4.93 26.32
C SER A 242 2.44 5.43 26.99
N VAL A 243 3.44 5.73 26.20
CA VAL A 243 4.69 6.31 26.70
C VAL A 243 4.42 7.66 27.37
N GLU A 244 3.54 8.46 26.80
CA GLU A 244 3.13 9.77 27.31
C GLU A 244 2.44 9.65 28.67
N LYS A 245 1.53 8.68 28.84
CA LYS A 245 0.89 8.38 30.14
C LYS A 245 1.94 8.00 31.18
N ILE A 246 2.85 7.07 30.84
CA ILE A 246 3.89 6.58 31.76
C ILE A 246 4.80 7.74 32.23
N LEU A 247 5.23 8.59 31.27
CA LEU A 247 6.07 9.74 31.62
C LEU A 247 5.34 10.75 32.50
N PHE A 248 4.05 10.99 32.24
CA PHE A 248 3.26 11.89 33.05
C PHE A 248 2.98 11.32 34.44
N MET A 249 2.65 10.03 34.55
CA MET A 249 2.50 9.33 35.84
C MET A 249 3.78 9.40 36.68
N LYS A 250 4.96 9.17 36.06
CA LYS A 250 6.23 9.32 36.74
C LYS A 250 6.40 10.73 37.31
N MET A 251 6.10 11.76 36.52
CA MET A 251 6.15 13.15 36.99
C MET A 251 5.23 13.42 38.19
N LEU A 252 4.01 12.81 38.21
CA LEU A 252 3.08 12.91 39.33
C LEU A 252 3.66 12.26 40.62
N PHE A 253 4.22 11.04 40.49
CA PHE A 253 4.86 10.37 41.64
C PHE A 253 6.09 11.14 42.17
N ASP A 254 6.96 11.61 41.27
CA ASP A 254 8.12 12.44 41.67
C ASP A 254 7.66 13.71 42.40
N LYS A 255 6.56 14.34 42.01
CA LYS A 255 5.99 15.53 42.70
C LYS A 255 5.32 15.17 44.02
N GLN A 256 4.74 13.98 44.15
CA GLN A 256 4.12 13.47 45.37
C GLN A 256 5.18 13.17 46.44
N GLU A 257 6.33 12.56 46.05
CA GLU A 257 7.44 12.26 46.96
C GLU A 257 8.17 13.54 47.43
N ALA A 258 8.11 14.63 46.68
CA ALA A 258 8.76 15.90 47.01
C ALA A 258 7.90 16.79 47.93
N ARG A 259 6.63 16.42 48.18
CA ARG A 259 5.74 17.09 49.16
C ARG A 259 5.82 16.46 50.55
#